data_66c2e52952984292f4bd596cd98ae7fd
#
_entry.id   66c2e52952984292f4bd596cd98ae7fd
#
_cell.length_a   1.000
_cell.length_b   1.000
_cell.length_c   1.000
_cell.angle_alpha   90.00
_cell.angle_beta   90.00
_cell.angle_gamma   90.00
#
_symmetry.space_group_name_H-M   'P 1'
#
loop_
_entity.id
_entity.type
_entity.pdbx_description
1 polymer ?
#
loop_
_entity_poly.entity_id
_entity_poly.type
_entity_poly.pdbx_seq_one_letter_code
_entity_poly.pdbx_strand_id
1 'polypeptide(L)'
;LGPTGTNPRRTSAVSHSPLNWRSALDTSPITRRFLAGWADMDWNSHMANTAYLNKVVDARVLALADMGFPMEEFIRLRLGVVIMKDELEYKREVKWMEEIDITFSLAGFARDGSRFKVQNEVRRTNGELAARISSTGGFMDLDARKLITPPPAILAAYLSLSRTEDYVE
;
A
#
# COMPACT_ATOMS: atom_id res chain seq x y z
N LEU A 1 -22.16 -14.66 56.81
CA LEU A 1 -20.75 -14.35 56.56
C LEU A 1 -20.24 -15.35 55.51
N GLY A 2 -20.24 -14.98 54.24
CA GLY A 2 -19.70 -15.76 53.13
C GLY A 2 -18.52 -15.01 52.50
N PRO A 3 -17.47 -15.69 52.02
CA PRO A 3 -16.28 -15.06 51.50
C PRO A 3 -16.44 -14.57 50.08
N THR A 4 -15.94 -13.38 49.85
CA THR A 4 -15.82 -12.71 48.56
C THR A 4 -14.79 -13.40 47.67
N GLY A 5 -15.24 -14.03 46.60
CA GLY A 5 -14.35 -14.60 45.56
C GLY A 5 -13.90 -13.51 44.59
N THR A 6 -12.64 -13.14 44.61
CA THR A 6 -11.97 -12.31 43.60
C THR A 6 -11.66 -13.16 42.38
N ASN A 7 -12.28 -12.84 41.24
CA ASN A 7 -12.00 -13.46 39.95
C ASN A 7 -10.80 -12.74 39.26
N PRO A 8 -9.65 -13.38 39.06
CA PRO A 8 -8.56 -12.78 38.31
C PRO A 8 -8.87 -12.83 36.82
N ARG A 9 -9.07 -11.67 36.21
CA ARG A 9 -9.16 -11.55 34.75
C ARG A 9 -7.88 -12.08 34.12
N ARG A 10 -7.98 -13.19 33.40
CA ARG A 10 -6.93 -13.65 32.49
C ARG A 10 -6.82 -12.64 31.35
N THR A 11 -5.78 -11.84 31.35
CA THR A 11 -5.33 -11.13 30.16
C THR A 11 -4.65 -12.15 29.24
N SER A 12 -5.39 -12.64 28.23
CA SER A 12 -4.80 -13.40 27.14
C SER A 12 -3.94 -12.45 26.30
N ALA A 13 -2.63 -12.54 26.45
CA ALA A 13 -1.69 -11.93 25.52
C ALA A 13 -1.91 -12.59 24.15
N VAL A 14 -2.46 -11.85 23.22
CA VAL A 14 -2.51 -12.25 21.81
C VAL A 14 -1.07 -12.19 21.31
N SER A 15 -0.44 -13.35 21.20
CA SER A 15 0.87 -13.47 20.55
C SER A 15 0.66 -13.22 19.06
N HIS A 16 1.02 -12.05 18.59
CA HIS A 16 1.17 -11.77 17.17
C HIS A 16 2.46 -12.47 16.73
N SER A 17 2.35 -13.70 16.28
CA SER A 17 3.41 -14.29 15.46
C SER A 17 3.52 -13.42 14.20
N PRO A 18 4.72 -12.99 13.80
CA PRO A 18 4.89 -12.33 12.51
C PRO A 18 4.42 -13.34 11.44
N LEU A 19 3.33 -13.01 10.78
CA LEU A 19 2.84 -13.79 9.63
C LEU A 19 3.98 -13.89 8.63
N ASN A 20 4.37 -15.11 8.33
CA ASN A 20 5.28 -15.43 7.23
C ASN A 20 4.47 -15.25 5.93
N TRP A 21 4.22 -13.98 5.57
CA TRP A 21 3.23 -13.57 4.59
C TRP A 21 3.66 -13.78 3.13
N ARG A 22 4.96 -14.09 2.90
CA ARG A 22 5.47 -14.52 1.60
C ARG A 22 6.52 -15.61 1.77
N SER A 23 6.40 -16.67 0.97
CA SER A 23 7.53 -17.58 0.75
C SER A 23 8.64 -16.81 0.02
N ALA A 24 9.90 -17.09 0.32
CA ALA A 24 11.07 -16.42 -0.28
C ALA A 24 11.16 -16.53 -1.83
N LEU A 25 10.19 -17.16 -2.49
CA LEU A 25 10.12 -17.41 -3.94
C LEU A 25 8.91 -16.74 -4.62
N ASP A 26 8.01 -16.09 -3.88
CA ASP A 26 6.87 -15.40 -4.49
C ASP A 26 7.26 -13.99 -4.91
N THR A 27 7.57 -13.82 -6.21
CA THR A 27 7.91 -12.55 -6.85
C THR A 27 6.68 -11.84 -7.42
N SER A 28 5.47 -12.37 -7.22
CA SER A 28 4.23 -11.77 -7.72
C SER A 28 3.97 -10.43 -7.02
N PRO A 29 3.41 -9.43 -7.72
CA PRO A 29 3.04 -8.17 -7.10
C PRO A 29 1.96 -8.38 -6.05
N ILE A 30 2.02 -7.60 -4.97
CA ILE A 30 0.92 -7.54 -4.01
C ILE A 30 -0.30 -7.03 -4.76
N THR A 31 -1.41 -7.75 -4.66
CA THR A 31 -2.64 -7.42 -5.38
C THR A 31 -3.79 -7.24 -4.38
N ARG A 32 -4.61 -6.22 -4.58
CA ARG A 32 -5.82 -5.96 -3.81
C ARG A 32 -7.00 -5.77 -4.73
N ARG A 33 -8.12 -6.40 -4.37
CA ARG A 33 -9.37 -6.27 -5.11
C ARG A 33 -10.25 -5.20 -4.50
N PHE A 34 -10.83 -4.37 -5.36
CA PHE A 34 -11.78 -3.31 -5.01
C PHE A 34 -13.00 -3.36 -5.92
N LEU A 35 -14.10 -2.86 -5.40
CA LEU A 35 -15.30 -2.59 -6.18
C LEU A 35 -15.31 -1.13 -6.61
N ALA A 36 -15.58 -0.86 -7.88
CA ALA A 36 -15.87 0.48 -8.38
C ALA A 36 -17.31 0.85 -7.97
N GLY A 37 -17.43 1.52 -6.83
CA GLY A 37 -18.71 1.85 -6.21
C GLY A 37 -19.30 3.14 -6.76
N TRP A 38 -20.50 3.48 -6.28
CA TRP A 38 -21.23 4.69 -6.72
C TRP A 38 -20.40 5.98 -6.54
N ALA A 39 -19.71 6.13 -5.42
CA ALA A 39 -18.90 7.30 -5.13
C ALA A 39 -17.67 7.46 -6.03
N ASP A 40 -17.30 6.43 -6.77
CA ASP A 40 -16.17 6.44 -7.68
C ASP A 40 -16.53 6.90 -9.09
N MET A 41 -17.84 7.04 -9.41
CA MET A 41 -18.32 7.32 -10.76
C MET A 41 -18.31 8.80 -11.12
N ASP A 42 -18.04 9.08 -12.38
CA ASP A 42 -18.18 10.39 -12.99
C ASP A 42 -19.53 10.56 -13.70
N TRP A 43 -19.69 11.70 -14.35
CA TRP A 43 -20.89 12.03 -15.15
C TRP A 43 -21.15 11.07 -16.31
N ASN A 44 -20.13 10.40 -16.81
CA ASN A 44 -20.24 9.45 -17.94
C ASN A 44 -20.57 8.02 -17.47
N SER A 45 -20.86 7.83 -16.19
CA SER A 45 -21.07 6.52 -15.56
C SER A 45 -19.85 5.60 -15.61
N HIS A 46 -18.66 6.17 -15.72
CA HIS A 46 -17.39 5.49 -15.63
C HIS A 46 -16.64 5.92 -14.36
N MET A 47 -15.70 5.12 -13.94
CA MET A 47 -14.83 5.47 -12.81
C MET A 47 -14.08 6.77 -13.10
N ALA A 48 -14.28 7.76 -12.24
CA ALA A 48 -13.68 9.09 -12.35
C ALA A 48 -12.15 9.01 -12.34
N ASN A 49 -11.49 9.88 -13.07
CA ASN A 49 -10.03 9.92 -13.15
C ASN A 49 -9.37 10.01 -11.77
N THR A 50 -9.93 10.75 -10.82
CA THR A 50 -9.44 10.87 -9.44
C THR A 50 -9.66 9.61 -8.61
N ALA A 51 -10.70 8.83 -8.90
CA ALA A 51 -11.03 7.62 -8.15
C ALA A 51 -9.97 6.52 -8.33
N TYR A 52 -9.32 6.43 -9.49
CA TYR A 52 -8.20 5.50 -9.71
C TYR A 52 -7.07 5.74 -8.71
N LEU A 53 -6.66 7.00 -8.53
CA LEU A 53 -5.59 7.34 -7.59
C LEU A 53 -6.00 7.05 -6.15
N ASN A 54 -7.23 7.36 -5.75
CA ASN A 54 -7.74 7.08 -4.41
C ASN A 54 -7.68 5.57 -4.10
N LYS A 55 -8.19 4.73 -5.01
CA LYS A 55 -8.13 3.25 -4.84
C LYS A 55 -6.70 2.73 -4.78
N VAL A 56 -5.78 3.32 -5.55
CA VAL A 56 -4.36 2.96 -5.52
C VAL A 56 -3.73 3.33 -4.18
N VAL A 57 -4.06 4.49 -3.61
CA VAL A 57 -3.60 4.87 -2.26
C VAL A 57 -4.11 3.87 -1.22
N ASP A 58 -5.40 3.52 -1.25
CA ASP A 58 -5.98 2.51 -0.36
C ASP A 58 -5.24 1.16 -0.49
N ALA A 59 -4.96 0.72 -1.72
CA ALA A 59 -4.23 -0.52 -1.97
C ALA A 59 -2.82 -0.51 -1.36
N ARG A 60 -2.10 0.61 -1.45
CA ARG A 60 -0.77 0.79 -0.84
C ARG A 60 -0.83 0.74 0.68
N VAL A 61 -1.78 1.47 1.29
CA VAL A 61 -1.96 1.50 2.74
C VAL A 61 -2.27 0.11 3.28
N LEU A 62 -3.18 -0.62 2.64
CA LEU A 62 -3.51 -2.00 3.02
C LEU A 62 -2.32 -2.94 2.85
N ALA A 63 -1.56 -2.80 1.76
CA ALA A 63 -0.36 -3.61 1.54
C ALA A 63 0.71 -3.37 2.61
N LEU A 64 0.96 -2.11 2.98
CA LEU A 64 1.90 -1.77 4.05
C LEU A 64 1.44 -2.29 5.41
N ALA A 65 0.13 -2.20 5.71
CA ALA A 65 -0.43 -2.75 6.94
C ALA A 65 -0.22 -4.26 7.05
N ASP A 66 -0.43 -5.02 5.96
CA ASP A 66 -0.19 -6.46 5.93
C ASP A 66 1.31 -6.83 6.09
N MET A 67 2.19 -5.93 5.65
CA MET A 67 3.64 -6.06 5.88
C MET A 67 4.07 -5.71 7.31
N GLY A 68 3.11 -5.38 8.19
CA GLY A 68 3.35 -5.02 9.59
C GLY A 68 3.56 -3.53 9.84
N PHE A 69 3.26 -2.68 8.86
CA PHE A 69 3.40 -1.22 8.95
C PHE A 69 2.06 -0.52 8.74
N PRO A 70 1.10 -0.67 9.68
CA PRO A 70 -0.14 0.10 9.65
C PRO A 70 0.14 1.60 9.91
N MET A 71 -0.85 2.44 9.63
CA MET A 71 -0.71 3.90 9.75
C MET A 71 -0.24 4.35 11.13
N GLU A 72 -0.68 3.67 12.20
CA GLU A 72 -0.31 3.95 13.58
C GLU A 72 1.20 3.84 13.80
N GLU A 73 1.86 2.91 13.09
CA GLU A 73 3.30 2.74 13.19
C GLU A 73 4.07 3.93 12.57
N PHE A 74 3.62 4.44 11.42
CA PHE A 74 4.18 5.65 10.82
C PHE A 74 3.98 6.87 11.71
N ILE A 75 2.80 7.01 12.33
CA ILE A 75 2.52 8.08 13.30
C ILE A 75 3.46 7.97 14.50
N ARG A 76 3.62 6.76 15.07
CA ARG A 76 4.50 6.51 16.21
C ARG A 76 5.97 6.85 15.91
N LEU A 77 6.42 6.53 14.71
CA LEU A 77 7.79 6.80 14.23
C LEU A 77 7.99 8.25 13.79
N ARG A 78 6.95 9.08 13.75
CA ARG A 78 7.02 10.43 13.19
C ARG A 78 7.57 10.43 11.76
N LEU A 79 7.26 9.35 11.01
CA LEU A 79 7.72 9.12 9.64
C LEU A 79 6.57 9.35 8.65
N GLY A 80 6.81 10.20 7.66
CA GLY A 80 5.88 10.41 6.55
C GLY A 80 6.33 9.65 5.31
N VAL A 81 5.38 9.03 4.62
CA VAL A 81 5.55 8.59 3.23
C VAL A 81 4.98 9.70 2.35
N VAL A 82 5.84 10.47 1.72
CA VAL A 82 5.45 11.64 0.93
C VAL A 82 5.55 11.35 -0.56
N ILE A 83 4.49 11.64 -1.30
CA ILE A 83 4.50 11.54 -2.75
C ILE A 83 4.86 12.91 -3.31
N MET A 84 5.80 12.94 -4.24
CA MET A 84 6.28 14.15 -4.90
C MET A 84 5.73 14.28 -6.31
N LYS A 85 5.40 13.15 -6.96
CA LYS A 85 4.88 13.13 -8.32
C LYS A 85 4.06 11.87 -8.55
N ASP A 86 2.91 12.03 -9.17
CA ASP A 86 2.10 10.96 -9.74
C ASP A 86 1.97 11.13 -11.25
N GLU A 87 2.17 10.06 -11.99
CA GLU A 87 1.92 9.95 -13.43
C GLU A 87 0.85 8.88 -13.65
N LEU A 88 -0.27 9.28 -14.24
CA LEU A 88 -1.42 8.41 -14.46
C LEU A 88 -1.66 8.22 -15.96
N GLU A 89 -1.77 6.98 -16.38
CA GLU A 89 -2.13 6.59 -17.73
C GLU A 89 -3.45 5.82 -17.70
N TYR A 90 -4.47 6.34 -18.36
CA TYR A 90 -5.76 5.69 -18.49
C TYR A 90 -5.83 4.92 -19.82
N LYS A 91 -6.14 3.64 -19.77
CA LYS A 91 -6.15 2.74 -20.94
C LYS A 91 -7.55 2.23 -21.29
N ARG A 92 -8.37 1.94 -20.26
CA ARG A 92 -9.73 1.43 -20.40
C ARG A 92 -10.62 1.99 -19.30
N GLU A 93 -11.86 2.20 -19.61
CA GLU A 93 -12.89 2.56 -18.64
C GLU A 93 -13.20 1.41 -17.68
N VAL A 94 -13.56 1.76 -16.46
CA VAL A 94 -14.12 0.86 -15.45
C VAL A 94 -15.54 1.34 -15.17
N LYS A 95 -16.49 0.41 -15.18
CA LYS A 95 -17.91 0.72 -15.01
C LYS A 95 -18.36 0.56 -13.56
N TRP A 96 -19.51 1.11 -13.26
CA TRP A 96 -20.15 0.93 -11.97
C TRP A 96 -20.33 -0.55 -11.63
N MET A 97 -20.07 -0.90 -10.36
CA MET A 97 -20.11 -2.26 -9.80
C MET A 97 -19.11 -3.25 -10.44
N GLU A 98 -18.16 -2.77 -11.20
CA GLU A 98 -17.08 -3.60 -11.71
C GLU A 98 -16.00 -3.80 -10.65
N GLU A 99 -15.53 -5.03 -10.49
CA GLU A 99 -14.38 -5.33 -9.66
C GLU A 99 -13.08 -5.05 -10.41
N ILE A 100 -12.10 -4.52 -9.70
CA ILE A 100 -10.75 -4.25 -10.21
C ILE A 100 -9.70 -4.83 -9.28
N ASP A 101 -8.63 -5.30 -9.86
CA ASP A 101 -7.43 -5.75 -9.15
C ASP A 101 -6.35 -4.67 -9.26
N ILE A 102 -5.80 -4.24 -8.12
CA ILE A 102 -4.74 -3.24 -8.06
C ILE A 102 -3.47 -3.87 -7.54
N THR A 103 -2.41 -3.81 -8.35
CA THR A 103 -1.08 -4.30 -7.99
C THR A 103 -0.26 -3.22 -7.30
N PHE A 104 0.74 -3.63 -6.51
CA PHE A 104 1.72 -2.74 -5.92
C PHE A 104 3.12 -3.31 -6.13
N SER A 105 3.94 -2.60 -6.89
CA SER A 105 5.29 -3.01 -7.31
C SER A 105 6.29 -1.88 -7.14
N LEU A 106 7.56 -2.23 -6.98
CA LEU A 106 8.67 -1.29 -6.89
C LEU A 106 9.24 -1.05 -8.30
N ALA A 107 9.29 0.21 -8.73
CA ALA A 107 9.83 0.62 -10.03
C ALA A 107 11.20 1.32 -9.92
N GLY A 108 11.65 1.62 -8.71
CA GLY A 108 12.98 2.16 -8.46
C GLY A 108 13.19 2.52 -7.00
N PHE A 109 14.46 2.60 -6.61
CA PHE A 109 14.84 2.96 -5.25
C PHE A 109 16.17 3.72 -5.27
N ALA A 110 16.26 4.85 -4.59
CA ALA A 110 17.50 5.60 -4.50
C ALA A 110 18.53 4.84 -3.64
N ARG A 111 19.81 4.91 -3.99
CA ARG A 111 20.90 4.22 -3.29
C ARG A 111 20.98 4.56 -1.80
N ASP A 112 20.62 5.78 -1.42
CA ASP A 112 20.58 6.23 -0.02
C ASP A 112 19.31 5.79 0.72
N GLY A 113 18.39 5.11 0.03
CA GLY A 113 17.14 4.63 0.61
C GLY A 113 16.08 5.71 0.88
N SER A 114 16.36 6.98 0.61
CA SER A 114 15.46 8.09 0.98
C SER A 114 14.29 8.28 0.02
N ARG A 115 14.41 7.82 -1.23
CA ARG A 115 13.40 7.97 -2.29
C ARG A 115 13.09 6.65 -2.95
N PHE A 116 11.85 6.55 -3.43
CA PHE A 116 11.36 5.39 -4.17
C PHE A 116 10.55 5.80 -5.38
N LYS A 117 10.46 4.91 -6.35
CA LYS A 117 9.46 4.91 -7.41
C LYS A 117 8.65 3.63 -7.31
N VAL A 118 7.33 3.75 -7.23
CA VAL A 118 6.40 2.62 -7.19
C VAL A 118 5.44 2.68 -8.36
N GLN A 119 4.97 1.51 -8.77
CA GLN A 119 3.99 1.37 -9.84
C GLN A 119 2.81 0.53 -9.38
N ASN A 120 1.63 0.98 -9.75
CA ASN A 120 0.39 0.24 -9.57
C ASN A 120 -0.27 0.07 -10.92
N GLU A 121 -0.76 -1.12 -11.18
CA GLU A 121 -1.64 -1.39 -12.31
C GLU A 121 -3.05 -1.64 -11.79
N VAL A 122 -4.02 -0.97 -12.39
CA VAL A 122 -5.45 -1.21 -12.17
C VAL A 122 -5.92 -2.08 -13.31
N ARG A 123 -6.29 -3.31 -13.01
CA ARG A 123 -6.77 -4.30 -13.99
C ARG A 123 -8.21 -4.67 -13.73
N ARG A 124 -8.96 -4.84 -14.78
CA ARG A 124 -10.28 -5.45 -14.76
C ARG A 124 -10.15 -6.95 -14.46
N THR A 125 -11.20 -7.58 -14.00
CA THR A 125 -11.18 -9.02 -13.67
C THR A 125 -10.90 -9.95 -14.85
N ASN A 126 -11.10 -9.46 -16.09
CA ASN A 126 -10.71 -10.16 -17.32
C ASN A 126 -9.21 -10.01 -17.66
N GLY A 127 -8.42 -9.32 -16.80
CA GLY A 127 -6.99 -9.09 -16.97
C GLY A 127 -6.61 -7.85 -17.77
N GLU A 128 -7.57 -7.15 -18.40
CA GLU A 128 -7.28 -5.91 -19.15
C GLU A 128 -6.76 -4.80 -18.26
N LEU A 129 -5.69 -4.13 -18.69
CA LEU A 129 -5.14 -2.96 -18.02
C LEU A 129 -6.07 -1.77 -18.20
N ALA A 130 -6.68 -1.29 -17.12
CA ALA A 130 -7.54 -0.10 -17.11
C ALA A 130 -6.73 1.18 -16.89
N ALA A 131 -5.80 1.17 -15.95
CA ALA A 131 -4.91 2.31 -15.72
C ALA A 131 -3.56 1.85 -15.15
N ARG A 132 -2.53 2.69 -15.35
CA ARG A 132 -1.21 2.56 -14.71
C ARG A 132 -0.88 3.84 -13.99
N ILE A 133 -0.43 3.72 -12.75
CA ILE A 133 -0.05 4.85 -11.91
C ILE A 133 1.40 4.64 -11.46
N SER A 134 2.28 5.56 -11.85
CA SER A 134 3.67 5.60 -11.40
C SER A 134 3.84 6.75 -10.44
N SER A 135 4.31 6.48 -9.23
CA SER A 135 4.48 7.48 -8.17
C SER A 135 5.92 7.54 -7.72
N THR A 136 6.48 8.75 -7.69
CA THR A 136 7.78 9.01 -7.07
C THR A 136 7.54 9.65 -5.72
N GLY A 137 8.16 9.11 -4.70
CA GLY A 137 8.02 9.56 -3.32
C GLY A 137 9.29 9.41 -2.52
N GLY A 138 9.16 9.63 -1.22
CA GLY A 138 10.26 9.48 -0.28
C GLY A 138 9.78 9.37 1.14
N PHE A 139 10.72 9.06 2.03
CA PHE A 139 10.48 8.98 3.47
C PHE A 139 10.92 10.29 4.11
N MET A 140 10.03 10.86 4.90
CA MET A 140 10.24 12.17 5.53
C MET A 140 10.20 12.04 7.04
N ASP A 141 11.24 12.52 7.71
CA ASP A 141 11.17 12.85 9.13
C ASP A 141 10.21 14.03 9.30
N LEU A 142 9.08 13.82 9.99
CA LEU A 142 8.02 14.82 10.12
C LEU A 142 8.39 15.97 11.05
N ASP A 143 9.34 15.77 11.96
CA ASP A 143 9.81 16.79 12.88
C ASP A 143 10.90 17.64 12.23
N ALA A 144 11.89 17.02 11.61
CA ALA A 144 12.96 17.73 10.87
C ALA A 144 12.54 18.25 9.50
N ARG A 145 11.42 17.77 8.95
CA ARG A 145 10.89 18.11 7.60
C ARG A 145 11.90 17.84 6.49
N LYS A 146 12.64 16.74 6.61
CA LYS A 146 13.67 16.32 5.64
C LYS A 146 13.44 14.89 5.19
N LEU A 147 13.84 14.60 3.96
CA LEU A 147 13.90 13.23 3.47
C LEU A 147 15.01 12.48 4.21
N ILE A 148 14.71 11.26 4.60
CA ILE A 148 15.61 10.37 5.34
C ILE A 148 15.54 8.95 4.77
N THR A 149 16.58 8.17 5.03
CA THR A 149 16.49 6.71 4.93
C THR A 149 15.54 6.21 6.02
N PRO A 150 14.51 5.44 5.70
CA PRO A 150 13.55 4.96 6.71
C PRO A 150 14.22 3.92 7.62
N PRO A 151 13.60 3.56 8.77
CA PRO A 151 14.05 2.45 9.59
C PRO A 151 14.26 1.17 8.76
N PRO A 152 15.26 0.34 9.10
CA PRO A 152 15.65 -0.83 8.30
C PRO A 152 14.51 -1.78 7.99
N ALA A 153 13.55 -1.96 8.90
CA ALA A 153 12.40 -2.84 8.70
C ALA A 153 11.45 -2.31 7.60
N ILE A 154 11.21 -0.99 7.55
CA ILE A 154 10.40 -0.36 6.50
C ILE A 154 11.13 -0.40 5.17
N LEU A 155 12.44 -0.13 5.17
CA LEU A 155 13.28 -0.27 3.98
C LEU A 155 13.20 -1.68 3.42
N ALA A 156 13.34 -2.70 4.26
CA ALA A 156 13.24 -4.10 3.87
C ALA A 156 11.87 -4.44 3.29
N ALA A 157 10.78 -3.91 3.86
CA ALA A 157 9.42 -4.09 3.34
C ALA A 157 9.28 -3.54 1.91
N TYR A 158 9.76 -2.33 1.64
CA TYR A 158 9.73 -1.78 0.28
C TYR A 158 10.61 -2.59 -0.69
N LEU A 159 11.80 -3.01 -0.28
CA LEU A 159 12.71 -3.81 -1.10
C LEU A 159 12.19 -5.24 -1.36
N SER A 160 11.23 -5.72 -0.57
CA SER A 160 10.55 -7.01 -0.78
C SER A 160 9.41 -6.95 -1.79
N LEU A 161 9.00 -5.76 -2.23
CA LEU A 161 8.00 -5.63 -3.30
C LEU A 161 8.55 -6.23 -4.61
N SER A 162 7.66 -6.81 -5.41
CA SER A 162 8.02 -7.25 -6.77
C SER A 162 8.53 -6.05 -7.56
N ARG A 163 9.58 -6.27 -8.34
CA ARG A 163 10.15 -5.22 -9.21
C ARG A 163 9.40 -5.17 -10.54
N THR A 164 9.25 -3.97 -11.08
CA THR A 164 8.79 -3.80 -12.47
C THR A 164 9.88 -4.18 -13.46
N GLU A 165 9.52 -4.44 -14.72
CA GLU A 165 10.49 -4.76 -15.78
C GLU A 165 11.46 -3.61 -16.04
N ASP A 166 11.03 -2.36 -15.86
CA ASP A 166 11.78 -1.11 -16.04
C ASP A 166 12.37 -0.57 -14.72
N TYR A 167 12.59 -1.45 -13.74
CA TYR A 167 13.17 -1.07 -12.44
C TYR A 167 14.51 -0.36 -12.60
N VAL A 168 14.69 0.76 -11.88
CA VAL A 168 15.92 1.60 -11.89
C VAL A 168 16.48 1.73 -10.47
N GLU A 169 17.80 1.60 -10.32
CA GLU A 169 18.54 1.88 -9.08
C GLU A 169 18.98 3.35 -8.99
#